data_d9a9011d2ade836447815dbac1cba7c7
#
_entry.id   d9a9011d2ade836447815dbac1cba7c7
#
_cell.length_a   1.000
_cell.length_b   1.000
_cell.length_c   1.000
_cell.angle_alpha   90.00
_cell.angle_beta   90.00
_cell.angle_gamma   90.00
#
_symmetry.space_group_name_H-M   'P 1'
#
loop_
_entity.id
_entity.type
_entity.pdbx_description
1 polymer ?
#
loop_
_entity_poly.entity_id
_entity_poly.type
_entity_poly.pdbx_seq_one_letter_code
_entity_poly.pdbx_strand_id
1 'polypeptide(L)'
;MLFRSHLSAVFACNFVNHCYEIAAEILHQHDIPFEVLQPLIDETACKIHMLSPRDAQTGPAVRYDKNVIEAQRKLLADLPLWQEIYERMSASIHRTAITNKPNHYDKL
;
A
#
# COMPACT_ATOMS: atom_id res chain seq x y z
N MET A 1 0.98 3.62 -25.55
CA MET A 1 0.37 2.34 -25.11
C MET A 1 1.32 1.54 -24.25
N LEU A 2 2.48 1.16 -24.81
CA LEU A 2 3.48 0.37 -24.05
C LEU A 2 3.93 1.06 -22.77
N PHE A 3 4.16 2.37 -22.81
CA PHE A 3 4.62 3.12 -21.63
C PHE A 3 3.61 3.13 -20.51
N ARG A 4 2.32 3.27 -20.83
CA ARG A 4 1.26 3.29 -19.82
C ARG A 4 1.04 1.91 -19.20
N SER A 5 1.06 0.88 -20.04
CA SER A 5 0.96 -0.50 -19.55
C SER A 5 2.15 -0.87 -18.67
N HIS A 6 3.34 -0.46 -19.10
CA HIS A 6 4.55 -0.69 -18.32
C HIS A 6 4.51 0.07 -16.99
N LEU A 7 4.11 1.33 -17.01
CA LEU A 7 3.96 2.13 -15.79
C LEU A 7 2.98 1.47 -14.81
N SER A 8 1.85 0.99 -15.31
CA SER A 8 0.88 0.28 -14.47
C SER A 8 1.49 -0.97 -13.84
N ALA A 9 2.28 -1.72 -14.61
CA ALA A 9 2.95 -2.91 -14.09
C ALA A 9 4.02 -2.56 -13.05
N VAL A 10 4.70 -1.43 -13.20
CA VAL A 10 5.65 -0.96 -12.20
C VAL A 10 4.95 -0.78 -10.85
N PHE A 11 3.78 -0.12 -10.85
CA PHE A 11 2.99 0.03 -9.63
C PHE A 11 2.50 -1.31 -9.10
N ALA A 12 1.92 -2.13 -9.97
CA ALA A 12 1.25 -3.36 -9.54
C ALA A 12 2.21 -4.48 -9.14
N CYS A 13 3.45 -4.43 -9.61
CA CYS A 13 4.41 -5.51 -9.39
C CYS A 13 5.71 -5.02 -8.75
N ASN A 14 6.40 -4.07 -9.36
CA ASN A 14 7.71 -3.65 -8.87
C ASN A 14 7.62 -2.90 -7.54
N PHE A 15 6.72 -1.93 -7.44
CA PHE A 15 6.53 -1.18 -6.20
C PHE A 15 5.93 -2.07 -5.11
N VAL A 16 5.01 -2.94 -5.48
CA VAL A 16 4.44 -3.91 -4.54
C VAL A 16 5.55 -4.80 -3.97
N ASN A 17 6.45 -5.31 -4.84
CA ASN A 17 7.56 -6.13 -4.37
C ASN A 17 8.47 -5.35 -3.42
N HIS A 18 8.73 -4.09 -3.71
CA HIS A 18 9.54 -3.25 -2.82
C HIS A 18 8.85 -3.04 -1.47
N CYS A 19 7.53 -2.93 -1.47
CA CYS A 19 6.76 -2.88 -0.23
C CYS A 19 6.95 -4.17 0.58
N TYR A 20 7.03 -5.33 -0.07
CA TYR A 20 7.34 -6.58 0.63
C TYR A 20 8.73 -6.52 1.26
N GLU A 21 9.70 -5.95 0.56
CA GLU A 21 11.06 -5.80 1.10
C GLU A 21 11.07 -4.91 2.34
N ILE A 22 10.36 -3.79 2.30
CA ILE A 22 10.23 -2.91 3.45
C ILE A 22 9.57 -3.65 4.63
N ALA A 23 8.49 -4.36 4.37
CA ALA A 23 7.80 -5.13 5.39
C ALA A 23 8.71 -6.20 6.00
N ALA A 24 9.46 -6.91 5.16
CA ALA A 24 10.39 -7.94 5.61
C ALA A 24 11.47 -7.36 6.52
N GLU A 25 12.01 -6.19 6.17
CA GLU A 25 13.03 -5.53 6.97
C GLU A 25 12.50 -5.09 8.34
N ILE A 26 11.30 -4.53 8.36
CA ILE A 26 10.65 -4.14 9.61
C ILE A 26 10.47 -5.36 10.53
N LEU A 27 10.00 -6.47 9.98
CA LEU A 27 9.82 -7.71 10.74
C LEU A 27 11.16 -8.26 11.21
N HIS A 28 12.18 -8.20 10.36
CA HIS A 28 13.51 -8.71 10.70
C HIS A 28 14.10 -7.98 11.91
N GLN A 29 13.84 -6.69 12.05
CA GLN A 29 14.29 -5.92 13.20
C GLN A 29 13.68 -6.40 14.52
N HIS A 30 12.59 -7.13 14.44
CA HIS A 30 11.90 -7.69 15.60
C HIS A 30 11.97 -9.22 15.66
N ASP A 31 12.87 -9.81 14.89
CA ASP A 31 13.06 -11.27 14.82
C ASP A 31 11.79 -12.04 14.45
N ILE A 32 10.96 -11.43 13.60
CA ILE A 32 9.73 -12.05 13.09
C ILE A 32 9.97 -12.48 11.63
N PRO A 33 9.72 -13.75 11.28
CA PRO A 33 9.93 -14.19 9.90
C PRO A 33 8.87 -13.59 8.97
N PHE A 34 9.30 -13.26 7.74
CA PHE A 34 8.43 -12.67 6.75
C PHE A 34 7.22 -13.55 6.41
N GLU A 35 7.40 -14.86 6.53
CA GLU A 35 6.37 -15.85 6.18
C GLU A 35 5.06 -15.64 6.94
N VAL A 36 5.09 -14.98 8.11
CA VAL A 36 3.86 -14.68 8.85
C VAL A 36 2.90 -13.79 8.06
N LEU A 37 3.41 -13.03 7.09
CA LEU A 37 2.60 -12.15 6.25
C LEU A 37 2.07 -12.82 5.00
N GLN A 38 2.56 -14.01 4.63
CA GLN A 38 2.17 -14.64 3.36
C GLN A 38 0.66 -14.84 3.22
N PRO A 39 -0.07 -15.32 4.24
CA PRO A 39 -1.52 -15.43 4.10
C PRO A 39 -2.21 -14.10 3.83
N LEU A 40 -1.74 -13.01 4.45
CA LEU A 40 -2.28 -11.67 4.21
C LEU A 40 -1.97 -11.16 2.82
N ILE A 41 -0.76 -11.43 2.33
CA ILE A 41 -0.35 -11.06 0.98
C ILE A 41 -1.25 -11.77 -0.04
N ASP A 42 -1.44 -13.07 0.13
CA ASP A 42 -2.27 -13.87 -0.77
C ASP A 42 -3.71 -13.36 -0.75
N GLU A 43 -4.25 -13.07 0.42
CA GLU A 43 -5.61 -12.55 0.56
C GLU A 43 -5.76 -11.20 -0.15
N THR A 44 -4.80 -10.31 0.03
CA THR A 44 -4.80 -8.99 -0.60
C THR A 44 -4.81 -9.11 -2.13
N ALA A 45 -3.97 -9.99 -2.66
CA ALA A 45 -3.92 -10.22 -4.10
C ALA A 45 -5.21 -10.87 -4.62
N CYS A 46 -5.77 -11.80 -3.88
CA CYS A 46 -7.02 -12.47 -4.28
C CYS A 46 -8.22 -11.54 -4.33
N LYS A 47 -8.28 -10.55 -3.44
CA LYS A 47 -9.41 -9.63 -3.38
C LYS A 47 -9.66 -8.88 -4.68
N ILE A 48 -8.61 -8.55 -5.42
CA ILE A 48 -8.75 -7.80 -6.67
C ILE A 48 -9.32 -8.62 -7.82
N HIS A 49 -9.51 -9.93 -7.62
CA HIS A 49 -10.25 -10.76 -8.58
C HIS A 49 -11.76 -10.56 -8.43
N MET A 50 -12.21 -10.14 -7.25
CA MET A 50 -13.63 -10.01 -6.93
C MET A 50 -14.07 -8.56 -6.81
N LEU A 51 -13.16 -7.67 -6.39
CA LEU A 51 -13.44 -6.26 -6.15
C LEU A 51 -12.47 -5.39 -6.91
N SER A 52 -12.89 -4.17 -7.26
CA SER A 52 -11.92 -3.20 -7.76
C SER A 52 -10.90 -2.90 -6.65
N PRO A 53 -9.68 -2.49 -7.00
CA PRO A 53 -8.72 -2.09 -5.98
C PRO A 53 -9.24 -1.00 -5.05
N ARG A 54 -10.04 -0.08 -5.57
CA ARG A 54 -10.63 0.97 -4.76
C ARG A 54 -11.56 0.40 -3.68
N ASP A 55 -12.41 -0.53 -4.04
CA ASP A 55 -13.34 -1.15 -3.10
C ASP A 55 -12.65 -2.10 -2.13
N ALA A 56 -11.53 -2.66 -2.55
CA ALA A 56 -10.76 -3.60 -1.72
C ALA A 56 -9.85 -2.90 -0.71
N GLN A 57 -9.63 -1.59 -0.84
CA GLN A 57 -8.67 -0.87 -0.01
C GLN A 57 -9.04 -0.90 1.46
N THR A 58 -8.08 -1.27 2.30
CA THR A 58 -8.19 -1.28 3.75
C THR A 58 -7.04 -0.49 4.37
N GLY A 59 -6.99 -0.46 5.69
CA GLY A 59 -5.89 0.16 6.42
C GLY A 59 -6.29 1.49 7.07
N PRO A 60 -5.42 2.05 7.90
CA PRO A 60 -5.73 3.27 8.65
C PRO A 60 -5.87 4.51 7.77
N ALA A 61 -5.22 4.55 6.62
CA ALA A 61 -5.27 5.72 5.74
C ALA A 61 -6.64 5.92 5.11
N VAL A 62 -7.39 4.84 4.82
CA VAL A 62 -8.71 4.94 4.22
C VAL A 62 -9.65 5.78 5.09
N ARG A 63 -9.61 5.53 6.40
CA ARG A 63 -10.46 6.21 7.37
C ARG A 63 -9.81 7.43 7.98
N TYR A 64 -8.58 7.73 7.58
CA TYR A 64 -7.76 8.76 8.20
C TYR A 64 -7.68 8.59 9.72
N ASP A 65 -7.29 7.41 10.14
CA ASP A 65 -7.07 7.09 11.55
C ASP A 65 -5.78 7.77 12.00
N LYS A 66 -5.92 9.03 12.43
CA LYS A 66 -4.82 9.94 12.67
C LYS A 66 -3.85 9.42 13.72
N ASN A 67 -4.38 8.82 14.79
CA ASN A 67 -3.54 8.32 15.88
C ASN A 67 -2.68 7.14 15.43
N VAL A 68 -3.26 6.22 14.67
CA VAL A 68 -2.53 5.07 14.15
C VAL A 68 -1.49 5.51 13.13
N ILE A 69 -1.88 6.40 12.20
CA ILE A 69 -0.97 6.90 11.17
C ILE A 69 0.24 7.57 11.80
N GLU A 70 0.02 8.44 12.79
CA GLU A 70 1.11 9.14 13.45
C GLU A 70 2.01 8.17 14.23
N ALA A 71 1.44 7.20 14.92
CA ALA A 71 2.22 6.20 15.65
C ALA A 71 3.09 5.37 14.70
N GLN A 72 2.52 4.94 13.58
CA GLN A 72 3.26 4.16 12.59
C GLN A 72 4.33 5.00 11.90
N ARG A 73 4.02 6.26 11.59
CA ARG A 73 5.00 7.18 11.00
C ARG A 73 6.22 7.33 11.89
N LYS A 74 6.01 7.49 13.20
CA LYS A 74 7.11 7.63 14.17
C LYS A 74 7.99 6.41 14.25
N LEU A 75 7.45 5.22 14.04
CA LEU A 75 8.24 4.00 14.03
C LEU A 75 9.26 3.97 12.88
N LEU A 76 9.07 4.81 11.87
CA LEU A 76 9.97 4.91 10.73
C LEU A 76 10.92 6.12 10.83
N ALA A 77 11.04 6.73 12.00
CA ALA A 77 11.85 7.94 12.17
C ALA A 77 13.32 7.76 11.79
N ASP A 78 13.88 6.56 12.03
CA ASP A 78 15.27 6.24 11.69
C ASP A 78 15.44 5.82 10.23
N LEU A 79 14.36 5.76 9.47
CA LEU A 79 14.34 5.32 8.07
C LEU A 79 13.61 6.40 7.25
N PRO A 80 14.23 7.59 7.07
CA PRO A 80 13.52 8.75 6.55
C PRO A 80 12.94 8.57 5.15
N LEU A 81 13.60 7.81 4.29
CA LEU A 81 13.07 7.57 2.95
C LEU A 81 11.82 6.67 2.99
N TRP A 82 11.83 5.66 3.83
CA TRP A 82 10.66 4.79 4.00
C TRP A 82 9.54 5.52 4.74
N GLN A 83 9.88 6.39 5.69
CA GLN A 83 8.89 7.24 6.34
C GLN A 83 8.18 8.14 5.31
N GLU A 84 8.94 8.70 4.37
CA GLU A 84 8.38 9.51 3.30
C GLU A 84 7.46 8.69 2.40
N ILE A 85 7.86 7.47 2.05
CA ILE A 85 7.00 6.56 1.28
C ILE A 85 5.70 6.30 2.03
N TYR A 86 5.79 6.04 3.34
CA TYR A 86 4.62 5.82 4.18
C TYR A 86 3.67 7.03 4.16
N GLU A 87 4.22 8.22 4.34
CA GLU A 87 3.43 9.45 4.37
C GLU A 87 2.76 9.70 3.03
N ARG A 88 3.49 9.57 1.93
CA ARG A 88 2.97 9.81 0.58
C ARG A 88 1.91 8.78 0.22
N MET A 89 2.16 7.51 0.49
CA MET A 89 1.20 6.45 0.20
C MET A 89 -0.08 6.64 1.01
N SER A 90 0.05 6.96 2.30
CA SER A 90 -1.10 7.19 3.17
C SER A 90 -1.93 8.38 2.69
N ALA A 91 -1.28 9.47 2.29
CA ALA A 91 -1.96 10.64 1.75
C ALA A 91 -2.69 10.30 0.45
N SER A 92 -2.06 9.53 -0.42
CA SER A 92 -2.66 9.11 -1.70
C SER A 92 -3.89 8.24 -1.48
N ILE A 93 -3.81 7.29 -0.57
CA ILE A 93 -4.94 6.40 -0.24
C ILE A 93 -6.11 7.22 0.31
N HIS A 94 -5.84 8.10 1.25
CA HIS A 94 -6.88 8.92 1.85
C HIS A 94 -7.54 9.84 0.82
N ARG A 95 -6.74 10.49 0.01
CA ARG A 95 -7.27 11.39 -1.02
C ARG A 95 -8.16 10.64 -2.02
N THR A 96 -7.74 9.44 -2.41
CA THR A 96 -8.55 8.61 -3.28
C THR A 96 -9.87 8.22 -2.61
N ALA A 97 -9.80 7.87 -1.32
CA ALA A 97 -10.97 7.44 -0.57
C ALA A 97 -12.03 8.53 -0.43
N ILE A 98 -11.62 9.79 -0.24
CA ILE A 98 -12.56 10.91 -0.08
C ILE A 98 -13.01 11.50 -1.41
N THR A 99 -12.39 11.12 -2.52
CA THR A 99 -12.75 11.64 -3.83
C THR A 99 -13.97 10.88 -4.36
N ASN A 100 -15.10 11.58 -4.45
CA ASN A 100 -16.35 10.99 -4.92
C ASN A 100 -16.45 11.08 -6.44
N LYS A 101 -15.45 10.55 -7.15
CA LYS A 101 -15.41 10.53 -8.59
C LYS A 101 -15.91 9.21 -9.15
N PRO A 102 -16.49 9.24 -10.38
CA PRO A 102 -16.83 7.99 -11.07
C PRO A 102 -15.61 7.11 -11.20
N ASN A 103 -15.86 5.81 -11.35
CA ASN A 103 -14.80 4.83 -11.49
C ASN A 103 -13.95 5.13 -12.72
N HIS A 104 -12.70 5.57 -12.52
CA HIS A 104 -11.79 5.92 -13.59
C HIS A 104 -11.34 4.72 -14.41
N TYR A 105 -11.53 3.51 -13.89
CA TYR A 105 -11.10 2.30 -14.58
C TYR A 105 -11.81 2.09 -15.90
N ASP A 106 -13.01 2.61 -16.03
CA ASP A 106 -13.77 2.52 -17.26
C ASP A 106 -13.21 3.39 -18.39
N LYS A 107 -12.30 4.30 -18.07
CA LYS A 107 -11.72 5.23 -19.04
C LYS A 107 -10.32 4.82 -19.49
N LEU A 108 -9.81 3.77 -18.92
CA LEU A 108 -8.48 3.27 -19.26
C LEU A 108 -8.55 2.13 -20.25
#